data_7bcec9dca0f3f3462a4e3e995826b46b
#
_entry.id   7bcec9dca0f3f3462a4e3e995826b46b
#
_cell.length_a   1.000
_cell.length_b   1.000
_cell.length_c   1.000
_cell.angle_alpha   90.00
_cell.angle_beta   90.00
_cell.angle_gamma   90.00
#
_symmetry.space_group_name_H-M   'P 1'
#
loop_
_entity.id
_entity.type
_entity.pdbx_description
1 polymer ?
#
loop_
_entity_poly.entity_id
_entity_poly.type
_entity_poly.pdbx_seq_one_letter_code
_entity_poly.pdbx_strand_id
1 'polypeptide(L)'
;WASYTHELVFDHQKGDVFWCTADIGWITGHSYVVYGPLSNGGTILLFEGMPSHPAPGRWWEVIQSHKVTTFYTSPTAIRALMREGNDLPRQYDLTSLRVLGTVGEPISQEAWSWFDDVIGGGRCAFVDTWWQTESGGNMISPVPGAVKEKPASATLPLPGVHPVLLDDKGQVLDGAIEGVLCLDGSWPGRALTIWNDDALFQTTYLRPYPGHYFTGDGARRDEDGYYWITGRVDDVINVSGHRIGSAEIEDALAAEHAIVESAAIGIPHDLKGQGIIVYAVARDPSHPELEMLAVRAITAKVGRYAVPEKVYIVPDLPKTRSGKNVRRLMRKIACGETDGLGDLSTLADPEIVDVLIRIVQG
;
A
#
# COMPACT_ATOMS: atom_id res chain seq x y z
N TRP A 1 4.94 9.47 19.73
CA TRP A 1 3.97 9.47 18.63
C TRP A 1 3.41 8.08 18.35
N ALA A 2 4.27 7.07 18.26
CA ALA A 2 3.84 5.68 18.06
C ALA A 2 2.91 5.19 19.19
N SER A 3 3.21 5.54 20.46
CA SER A 3 2.36 5.21 21.61
C SER A 3 0.98 5.87 21.52
N TYR A 4 0.95 7.18 21.27
CA TYR A 4 -0.29 7.95 21.13
C TYR A 4 -1.17 7.45 19.99
N THR A 5 -0.57 7.25 18.81
CA THR A 5 -1.33 6.81 17.64
C THR A 5 -1.75 5.34 17.74
N HIS A 6 -0.99 4.50 18.43
CA HIS A 6 -1.42 3.13 18.74
C HIS A 6 -2.65 3.14 19.66
N GLU A 7 -2.62 3.88 20.74
CA GLU A 7 -3.76 3.97 21.67
C GLU A 7 -5.01 4.49 20.97
N LEU A 8 -4.88 5.59 20.21
CA LEU A 8 -6.00 6.27 19.58
C LEU A 8 -6.59 5.49 18.40
N VAL A 9 -5.73 5.05 17.46
CA VAL A 9 -6.16 4.45 16.19
C VAL A 9 -6.67 3.02 16.39
N PHE A 10 -6.06 2.26 17.29
CA PHE A 10 -6.47 0.88 17.53
C PHE A 10 -7.39 0.72 18.74
N ASP A 11 -7.87 1.83 19.32
CA ASP A 11 -8.75 1.82 20.51
C ASP A 11 -8.23 0.85 21.58
N HIS A 12 -6.94 0.99 21.90
CA HIS A 12 -6.24 0.02 22.75
C HIS A 12 -6.87 -0.09 24.13
N GLN A 13 -7.23 -1.31 24.52
CA GLN A 13 -7.85 -1.64 25.80
C GLN A 13 -6.92 -2.56 26.61
N LYS A 14 -7.03 -2.45 27.94
CA LYS A 14 -6.30 -3.36 28.81
C LYS A 14 -6.69 -4.81 28.56
N GLY A 15 -5.71 -5.64 28.26
CA GLY A 15 -5.91 -7.06 27.97
C GLY A 15 -6.04 -7.39 26.47
N ASP A 16 -5.94 -6.38 25.60
CA ASP A 16 -5.90 -6.60 24.17
C ASP A 16 -4.66 -7.41 23.74
N VAL A 17 -4.86 -8.26 22.76
CA VAL A 17 -3.80 -8.94 22.02
C VAL A 17 -3.69 -8.31 20.65
N PHE A 18 -2.62 -7.58 20.42
CA PHE A 18 -2.33 -6.87 19.19
C PHE A 18 -1.47 -7.74 18.27
N TRP A 19 -1.91 -7.97 17.07
CA TRP A 19 -1.15 -8.67 16.06
C TRP A 19 -0.97 -7.80 14.82
N CYS A 20 0.25 -7.31 14.65
CA CYS A 20 0.72 -6.71 13.41
C CYS A 20 1.58 -7.72 12.65
N THR A 21 1.27 -7.96 11.38
CA THR A 21 1.99 -8.93 10.55
C THR A 21 3.23 -8.36 9.87
N ALA A 22 3.55 -7.09 10.12
CA ALA A 22 4.71 -6.45 9.53
C ALA A 22 6.02 -7.03 10.10
N ASP A 23 7.02 -7.15 9.23
CA ASP A 23 8.38 -7.49 9.61
C ASP A 23 8.95 -6.43 10.55
N ILE A 24 9.61 -6.86 11.63
CA ILE A 24 10.24 -5.97 12.62
C ILE A 24 11.45 -5.20 12.05
N GLY A 25 11.97 -5.58 10.89
CA GLY A 25 12.99 -4.83 10.15
C GLY A 25 12.46 -3.60 9.42
N TRP A 26 11.12 -3.42 9.35
CA TRP A 26 10.49 -2.26 8.76
C TRP A 26 9.93 -1.32 9.82
N ILE A 27 9.68 -0.06 9.41
CA ILE A 27 9.15 0.96 10.33
C ILE A 27 7.80 0.56 10.94
N THR A 28 6.94 -0.15 10.19
CA THR A 28 5.66 -0.63 10.73
C THR A 28 5.89 -1.61 11.88
N GLY A 29 6.89 -2.49 11.76
CA GLY A 29 7.32 -3.36 12.84
C GLY A 29 7.87 -2.56 14.05
N HIS A 30 8.68 -1.52 13.78
CA HIS A 30 9.18 -0.67 14.86
C HIS A 30 8.03 0.04 15.58
N SER A 31 7.18 0.74 14.86
CA SER A 31 6.11 1.56 15.47
C SER A 31 4.99 0.72 16.07
N TYR A 32 4.55 -0.37 15.39
CA TYR A 32 3.32 -1.08 15.74
C TYR A 32 3.48 -2.58 16.02
N VAL A 33 4.71 -3.11 16.06
CA VAL A 33 5.00 -4.37 16.75
C VAL A 33 5.71 -4.08 18.07
N VAL A 34 6.64 -3.12 18.09
CA VAL A 34 7.49 -2.86 19.27
C VAL A 34 7.00 -1.65 20.04
N TYR A 35 7.20 -0.43 19.52
CA TYR A 35 7.13 0.78 20.35
C TYR A 35 5.70 1.12 20.80
N GLY A 36 4.73 1.21 19.89
CA GLY A 36 3.37 1.62 20.22
C GLY A 36 2.70 0.68 21.22
N PRO A 37 2.52 -0.62 20.87
CA PRO A 37 1.84 -1.57 21.75
C PRO A 37 2.52 -1.76 23.11
N LEU A 38 3.86 -1.92 23.12
CA LEU A 38 4.58 -2.21 24.37
C LEU A 38 4.65 -0.99 25.31
N SER A 39 4.76 0.24 24.77
CA SER A 39 4.71 1.45 25.59
C SER A 39 3.34 1.69 26.24
N ASN A 40 2.29 1.14 25.64
CA ASN A 40 0.93 1.18 26.20
C ASN A 40 0.60 -0.03 27.10
N GLY A 41 1.61 -0.90 27.36
CA GLY A 41 1.43 -2.09 28.18
C GLY A 41 0.60 -3.19 27.50
N GLY A 42 0.47 -3.15 26.19
CA GLY A 42 -0.25 -4.14 25.39
C GLY A 42 0.48 -5.48 25.28
N THR A 43 -0.28 -6.52 24.98
CA THR A 43 0.26 -7.82 24.59
C THR A 43 0.42 -7.88 23.08
N ILE A 44 1.61 -8.17 22.58
CA ILE A 44 1.87 -8.36 21.16
C ILE A 44 1.97 -9.85 20.81
N LEU A 45 1.50 -10.18 19.61
CA LEU A 45 1.72 -11.50 19.03
C LEU A 45 2.80 -11.39 17.95
N LEU A 46 3.83 -12.19 18.06
CA LEU A 46 4.88 -12.35 17.05
C LEU A 46 4.66 -13.66 16.32
N PHE A 47 4.59 -13.59 14.99
CA PHE A 47 4.38 -14.74 14.13
C PHE A 47 5.47 -14.80 13.05
N GLU A 48 6.24 -15.87 13.09
CA GLU A 48 7.20 -16.19 12.04
C GLU A 48 6.57 -17.20 11.07
N GLY A 49 6.21 -16.75 9.88
CA GLY A 49 5.61 -17.61 8.87
C GLY A 49 4.84 -16.87 7.79
N MET A 50 4.38 -17.61 6.81
CA MET A 50 3.56 -17.11 5.70
C MET A 50 2.07 -17.23 6.04
N PRO A 51 1.19 -16.38 5.46
CA PRO A 51 -0.26 -16.42 5.74
C PRO A 51 -0.91 -17.78 5.48
N SER A 52 -0.43 -18.49 4.45
CA SER A 52 -0.99 -19.74 3.96
C SER A 52 -0.14 -20.98 4.28
N HIS A 53 0.89 -20.87 5.14
CA HIS A 53 1.74 -22.02 5.50
C HIS A 53 1.55 -22.42 6.96
N PRO A 54 1.39 -23.71 7.28
CA PRO A 54 1.36 -24.90 6.40
C PRO A 54 0.03 -25.11 5.66
N ALA A 55 -0.99 -24.30 5.95
CA ALA A 55 -2.31 -24.37 5.33
C ALA A 55 -2.92 -22.96 5.20
N PRO A 56 -3.82 -22.72 4.22
CA PRO A 56 -4.43 -21.42 3.96
C PRO A 56 -5.16 -20.78 5.16
N GLY A 57 -5.64 -21.59 6.10
CA GLY A 57 -6.32 -21.15 7.33
C GLY A 57 -5.38 -20.73 8.48
N ARG A 58 -4.05 -20.75 8.28
CA ARG A 58 -3.09 -20.56 9.37
C ARG A 58 -3.29 -19.28 10.18
N TRP A 59 -3.56 -18.16 9.53
CA TRP A 59 -3.77 -16.91 10.23
C TRP A 59 -5.06 -16.88 11.04
N TRP A 60 -6.10 -17.52 10.55
CA TRP A 60 -7.37 -17.64 11.27
C TRP A 60 -7.24 -18.52 12.51
N GLU A 61 -6.47 -19.61 12.39
CA GLU A 61 -6.11 -20.45 13.53
C GLU A 61 -5.34 -19.69 14.61
N VAL A 62 -4.39 -18.84 14.22
CA VAL A 62 -3.62 -17.99 15.15
C VAL A 62 -4.55 -17.00 15.87
N ILE A 63 -5.44 -16.32 15.13
CA ILE A 63 -6.41 -15.39 15.72
C ILE A 63 -7.29 -16.10 16.74
N GLN A 64 -7.86 -17.23 16.38
CA GLN A 64 -8.70 -18.04 17.26
C GLN A 64 -7.96 -18.50 18.51
N SER A 65 -6.76 -19.07 18.34
CA SER A 65 -6.00 -19.70 19.42
C SER A 65 -5.46 -18.70 20.42
N HIS A 66 -5.05 -17.53 19.97
CA HIS A 66 -4.49 -16.47 20.81
C HIS A 66 -5.49 -15.36 21.18
N LYS A 67 -6.75 -15.49 20.74
CA LYS A 67 -7.80 -14.50 20.99
C LYS A 67 -7.37 -13.09 20.61
N VAL A 68 -6.79 -12.95 19.40
CA VAL A 68 -6.34 -11.66 18.87
C VAL A 68 -7.52 -10.69 18.85
N THR A 69 -7.31 -9.49 19.37
CA THR A 69 -8.35 -8.43 19.44
C THR A 69 -8.16 -7.37 18.37
N THR A 70 -6.91 -7.12 17.98
CA THR A 70 -6.56 -6.20 16.90
C THR A 70 -5.68 -6.91 15.88
N PHE A 71 -6.11 -6.89 14.61
CA PHE A 71 -5.38 -7.51 13.51
C PHE A 71 -5.00 -6.45 12.47
N TYR A 72 -3.70 -6.19 12.31
CA TYR A 72 -3.13 -5.13 11.47
C TYR A 72 -2.20 -5.72 10.42
N THR A 73 -2.55 -5.56 9.14
CA THR A 73 -1.85 -6.23 8.03
C THR A 73 -1.85 -5.41 6.74
N SER A 74 -1.21 -5.92 5.69
CA SER A 74 -1.15 -5.24 4.39
C SER A 74 -2.32 -5.64 3.48
N PRO A 75 -2.80 -4.74 2.61
CA PRO A 75 -3.76 -5.06 1.55
C PRO A 75 -3.31 -6.22 0.64
N THR A 76 -2.02 -6.33 0.34
CA THR A 76 -1.46 -7.46 -0.42
C THR A 76 -1.73 -8.80 0.27
N ALA A 77 -1.53 -8.88 1.60
CA ALA A 77 -1.84 -10.11 2.35
C ALA A 77 -3.34 -10.41 2.34
N ILE A 78 -4.19 -9.39 2.47
CA ILE A 78 -5.65 -9.54 2.40
C ILE A 78 -6.05 -10.11 1.04
N ARG A 79 -5.57 -9.53 -0.08
CA ARG A 79 -5.85 -10.04 -1.42
C ARG A 79 -5.41 -11.49 -1.62
N ALA A 80 -4.28 -11.88 -1.04
CA ALA A 80 -3.83 -13.28 -1.09
C ALA A 80 -4.80 -14.21 -0.34
N LEU A 81 -5.28 -13.80 0.83
CA LEU A 81 -6.23 -14.58 1.62
C LEU A 81 -7.65 -14.63 1.02
N MET A 82 -8.09 -13.56 0.35
CA MET A 82 -9.37 -13.54 -0.39
C MET A 82 -9.45 -14.64 -1.44
N ARG A 83 -8.33 -14.98 -2.09
CA ARG A 83 -8.27 -16.03 -3.13
C ARG A 83 -8.55 -17.43 -2.59
N GLU A 84 -8.38 -17.64 -1.30
CA GLU A 84 -8.68 -18.93 -0.63
C GLU A 84 -10.20 -19.11 -0.35
N GLY A 85 -10.99 -18.08 -0.65
CA GLY A 85 -12.45 -18.10 -0.58
C GLY A 85 -13.03 -17.69 0.78
N ASN A 86 -14.34 -17.45 0.78
CA ASN A 86 -15.05 -16.90 1.94
C ASN A 86 -15.37 -17.96 3.01
N ASP A 87 -15.41 -19.24 2.66
CA ASP A 87 -15.82 -20.31 3.58
C ASP A 87 -14.72 -20.72 4.53
N LEU A 88 -13.48 -20.50 4.16
CA LEU A 88 -12.33 -20.87 4.97
C LEU A 88 -12.25 -20.07 6.29
N PRO A 89 -12.33 -18.73 6.30
CA PRO A 89 -12.34 -17.97 7.56
C PRO A 89 -13.51 -18.32 8.48
N ARG A 90 -14.67 -18.67 7.92
CA ARG A 90 -15.89 -19.03 8.68
C ARG A 90 -15.77 -20.32 9.49
N GLN A 91 -14.74 -21.10 9.25
CA GLN A 91 -14.45 -22.33 10.03
C GLN A 91 -13.76 -22.03 11.36
N TYR A 92 -13.36 -20.78 11.59
CA TYR A 92 -12.63 -20.36 12.79
C TYR A 92 -13.45 -19.35 13.62
N ASP A 93 -13.22 -19.36 14.92
CA ASP A 93 -13.80 -18.37 15.84
C ASP A 93 -12.97 -17.07 15.81
N LEU A 94 -13.43 -16.10 15.03
CA LEU A 94 -12.83 -14.78 14.92
C LEU A 94 -13.55 -13.72 15.79
N THR A 95 -14.40 -14.14 16.72
CA THR A 95 -15.23 -13.22 17.53
C THR A 95 -14.42 -12.37 18.52
N SER A 96 -13.17 -12.73 18.79
CA SER A 96 -12.26 -11.90 19.59
C SER A 96 -11.83 -10.61 18.92
N LEU A 97 -11.87 -10.55 17.58
CA LEU A 97 -11.49 -9.36 16.83
C LEU A 97 -12.43 -8.19 17.12
N ARG A 98 -11.87 -7.04 17.44
CA ARG A 98 -12.55 -5.75 17.64
C ARG A 98 -12.12 -4.71 16.61
N VAL A 99 -10.84 -4.73 16.24
CA VAL A 99 -10.25 -3.79 15.28
C VAL A 99 -9.52 -4.54 14.17
N LEU A 100 -9.84 -4.18 12.93
CA LEU A 100 -9.12 -4.57 11.73
C LEU A 100 -8.38 -3.36 11.19
N GLY A 101 -7.14 -3.54 10.76
CA GLY A 101 -6.37 -2.43 10.22
C GLY A 101 -5.54 -2.80 9.00
N THR A 102 -5.34 -1.79 8.14
CA THR A 102 -4.52 -1.90 6.92
C THR A 102 -3.43 -0.86 6.85
N VAL A 103 -2.31 -1.24 6.23
CA VAL A 103 -1.10 -0.42 6.15
C VAL A 103 -0.22 -0.77 4.95
N GLY A 104 0.53 0.23 4.51
CA GLY A 104 1.67 0.08 3.60
C GLY A 104 1.37 0.34 2.13
N GLU A 105 0.13 0.22 1.72
CA GLU A 105 -0.36 0.53 0.37
C GLU A 105 -1.86 0.87 0.40
N PRO A 106 -2.42 1.57 -0.60
CA PRO A 106 -3.86 1.75 -0.70
C PRO A 106 -4.59 0.41 -0.82
N ILE A 107 -5.71 0.27 -0.14
CA ILE A 107 -6.60 -0.89 -0.25
C ILE A 107 -7.68 -0.63 -1.30
N SER A 108 -8.01 -1.64 -2.12
CA SER A 108 -9.16 -1.56 -3.01
C SER A 108 -10.47 -1.67 -2.23
N GLN A 109 -11.55 -1.08 -2.76
CA GLN A 109 -12.87 -1.17 -2.13
C GLN A 109 -13.34 -2.62 -1.96
N GLU A 110 -13.04 -3.49 -2.91
CA GLU A 110 -13.37 -4.91 -2.85
C GLU A 110 -12.66 -5.61 -1.68
N ALA A 111 -11.34 -5.41 -1.55
CA ALA A 111 -10.57 -5.99 -0.45
C ALA A 111 -10.97 -5.41 0.92
N TRP A 112 -11.28 -4.11 0.98
CA TRP A 112 -11.80 -3.46 2.17
C TRP A 112 -13.13 -4.10 2.60
N SER A 113 -14.11 -4.21 1.68
CA SER A 113 -15.41 -4.80 1.97
C SER A 113 -15.29 -6.28 2.37
N TRP A 114 -14.44 -7.05 1.69
CA TRP A 114 -14.22 -8.45 2.05
C TRP A 114 -13.64 -8.58 3.46
N PHE A 115 -12.67 -7.75 3.80
CA PHE A 115 -12.00 -7.82 5.10
C PHE A 115 -12.95 -7.42 6.24
N ASP A 116 -13.78 -6.40 6.02
CA ASP A 116 -14.83 -5.98 6.96
C ASP A 116 -15.93 -7.02 7.10
N ASP A 117 -16.53 -7.47 5.99
CA ASP A 117 -17.68 -8.37 5.99
C ASP A 117 -17.32 -9.79 6.41
N VAL A 118 -16.25 -10.36 5.81
CA VAL A 118 -15.93 -11.79 5.99
C VAL A 118 -15.11 -12.02 7.25
N ILE A 119 -14.16 -11.17 7.56
CA ILE A 119 -13.27 -11.33 8.72
C ILE A 119 -13.83 -10.56 9.93
N GLY A 120 -14.22 -9.31 9.73
CA GLY A 120 -14.80 -8.46 10.77
C GLY A 120 -16.23 -8.81 11.12
N GLY A 121 -16.98 -9.40 10.17
CA GLY A 121 -18.41 -9.67 10.32
C GLY A 121 -19.24 -8.40 10.47
N GLY A 122 -18.78 -7.27 9.96
CA GLY A 122 -19.42 -5.96 10.07
C GLY A 122 -19.51 -5.42 11.50
N ARG A 123 -18.77 -6.00 12.45
CA ARG A 123 -18.79 -5.60 13.88
C ARG A 123 -17.49 -4.96 14.34
N CYS A 124 -16.39 -5.18 13.63
CA CYS A 124 -15.09 -4.61 13.95
C CYS A 124 -15.01 -3.16 13.47
N ALA A 125 -14.31 -2.32 14.21
CA ALA A 125 -13.86 -1.05 13.65
C ALA A 125 -12.78 -1.32 12.58
N PHE A 126 -12.86 -0.63 11.46
CA PHE A 126 -11.89 -0.77 10.38
C PHE A 126 -11.01 0.47 10.29
N VAL A 127 -9.71 0.33 10.47
CA VAL A 127 -8.74 1.42 10.40
C VAL A 127 -7.81 1.25 9.21
N ASP A 128 -8.14 1.94 8.12
CA ASP A 128 -7.24 2.08 6.96
C ASP A 128 -6.29 3.23 7.23
N THR A 129 -5.00 2.94 7.42
CA THR A 129 -4.04 3.91 7.94
C THR A 129 -3.12 4.41 6.85
N TRP A 130 -2.97 5.73 6.78
CA TRP A 130 -1.89 6.33 5.99
C TRP A 130 -0.84 6.97 6.90
N TRP A 131 0.41 6.63 6.63
CA TRP A 131 1.59 7.19 7.25
C TRP A 131 2.85 6.74 6.51
N GLN A 132 4.00 7.26 6.90
CA GLN A 132 5.29 7.00 6.26
C GLN A 132 6.34 6.66 7.31
N THR A 133 7.46 6.09 6.87
CA THR A 133 8.64 5.85 7.72
C THR A 133 9.04 7.12 8.46
N GLU A 134 9.06 8.23 7.75
CA GLU A 134 9.49 9.54 8.21
C GLU A 134 8.47 10.22 9.13
N SER A 135 7.24 9.74 9.16
CA SER A 135 6.22 10.26 10.09
C SER A 135 6.23 9.60 11.46
N GLY A 136 6.86 8.42 11.57
CA GLY A 136 7.03 7.70 12.82
C GLY A 136 5.78 7.00 13.36
N GLY A 137 4.63 7.21 12.74
CA GLY A 137 3.34 6.62 13.10
C GLY A 137 2.21 7.20 12.29
N ASN A 138 0.98 6.73 12.53
CA ASN A 138 -0.22 7.07 11.77
C ASN A 138 -0.47 8.59 11.71
N MET A 139 -0.91 9.06 10.56
CA MET A 139 -1.16 10.47 10.26
C MET A 139 -2.62 10.73 9.88
N ILE A 140 -3.16 9.91 9.00
CA ILE A 140 -4.55 9.96 8.55
C ILE A 140 -5.13 8.56 8.78
N SER A 141 -6.22 8.47 9.53
CA SER A 141 -6.82 7.18 9.89
C SER A 141 -8.20 7.37 10.50
N PRO A 142 -9.13 6.43 10.33
CA PRO A 142 -10.30 6.36 11.19
C PRO A 142 -9.89 6.27 12.66
N VAL A 143 -10.73 6.84 13.52
CA VAL A 143 -10.63 6.68 14.98
C VAL A 143 -11.90 5.95 15.42
N PRO A 144 -11.80 4.72 15.94
CA PRO A 144 -12.96 3.92 16.32
C PRO A 144 -13.95 4.68 17.22
N GLY A 145 -15.21 4.64 16.84
CA GLY A 145 -16.27 5.34 17.59
C GLY A 145 -16.33 6.87 17.43
N ALA A 146 -15.32 7.52 16.84
CA ALA A 146 -15.27 8.96 16.65
C ALA A 146 -15.39 9.38 15.19
N VAL A 147 -14.84 8.58 14.25
CA VAL A 147 -14.84 8.86 12.81
C VAL A 147 -15.52 7.70 12.10
N LYS A 148 -16.55 8.03 11.30
CA LYS A 148 -17.24 7.01 10.49
C LYS A 148 -16.32 6.57 9.35
N GLU A 149 -16.15 5.25 9.18
CA GLU A 149 -15.36 4.71 8.09
C GLU A 149 -16.07 4.95 6.74
N LYS A 150 -15.27 5.15 5.70
CA LYS A 150 -15.67 5.06 4.30
C LYS A 150 -14.78 4.04 3.60
N PRO A 151 -15.32 3.16 2.75
CA PRO A 151 -14.52 2.13 2.09
C PRO A 151 -13.28 2.67 1.39
N ALA A 152 -12.13 2.05 1.66
CA ALA A 152 -10.82 2.39 1.11
C ALA A 152 -10.35 3.84 1.35
N SER A 153 -10.90 4.50 2.37
CA SER A 153 -10.49 5.85 2.78
C SER A 153 -9.66 5.80 4.06
N ALA A 154 -8.52 6.49 4.05
CA ALA A 154 -7.78 6.77 5.29
C ALA A 154 -8.53 7.77 6.19
N THR A 155 -9.64 8.34 5.74
CA THR A 155 -10.57 9.23 6.42
C THR A 155 -9.99 10.58 6.82
N LEU A 156 -9.95 10.93 8.09
CA LEU A 156 -9.59 12.25 8.59
C LEU A 156 -8.18 12.27 9.20
N PRO A 157 -7.48 13.41 9.16
CA PRO A 157 -6.19 13.55 9.84
C PRO A 157 -6.34 13.39 11.36
N LEU A 158 -5.34 12.75 11.96
CA LEU A 158 -5.25 12.66 13.41
C LEU A 158 -4.99 14.03 14.04
N PRO A 159 -5.36 14.24 15.32
CA PRO A 159 -5.13 15.51 16.01
C PRO A 159 -3.66 15.97 15.93
N GLY A 160 -3.47 17.21 15.48
CA GLY A 160 -2.14 17.79 15.28
C GLY A 160 -1.49 17.51 13.92
N VAL A 161 -2.20 16.82 13.02
CA VAL A 161 -1.77 16.57 11.64
C VAL A 161 -2.55 17.49 10.70
N HIS A 162 -1.87 18.24 9.84
CA HIS A 162 -2.47 19.24 8.95
C HIS A 162 -2.14 18.92 7.49
N PRO A 163 -2.87 17.99 6.84
CA PRO A 163 -2.65 17.70 5.42
C PRO A 163 -3.18 18.83 4.55
N VAL A 164 -2.44 19.14 3.51
CA VAL A 164 -2.83 20.06 2.43
C VAL A 164 -2.66 19.37 1.09
N LEU A 165 -3.53 19.67 0.15
CA LEU A 165 -3.41 19.23 -1.25
C LEU A 165 -2.88 20.39 -2.07
N LEU A 166 -1.84 20.15 -2.85
CA LEU A 166 -1.19 21.14 -3.69
C LEU A 166 -1.31 20.76 -5.18
N ASP A 167 -1.38 21.77 -6.03
CA ASP A 167 -1.21 21.58 -7.47
C ASP A 167 0.30 21.43 -7.84
N ASP A 168 0.58 21.22 -9.13
CA ASP A 168 1.96 21.08 -9.65
C ASP A 168 2.79 22.38 -9.53
N LYS A 169 2.14 23.51 -9.20
CA LYS A 169 2.79 24.82 -8.98
C LYS A 169 2.96 25.14 -7.50
N GLY A 170 2.53 24.24 -6.61
CA GLY A 170 2.59 24.43 -5.16
C GLY A 170 1.48 25.33 -4.61
N GLN A 171 0.38 25.55 -5.36
CA GLN A 171 -0.78 26.28 -4.85
C GLN A 171 -1.69 25.36 -4.05
N VAL A 172 -2.16 25.83 -2.90
CA VAL A 172 -3.10 25.07 -2.06
C VAL A 172 -4.44 24.92 -2.77
N LEU A 173 -4.94 23.70 -2.78
CA LEU A 173 -6.23 23.34 -3.38
C LEU A 173 -7.28 23.18 -2.28
N ASP A 174 -8.42 23.86 -2.44
CA ASP A 174 -9.53 23.81 -1.49
C ASP A 174 -10.68 22.94 -1.98
N GLY A 175 -11.50 22.45 -1.02
CA GLY A 175 -12.71 21.66 -1.29
C GLY A 175 -12.44 20.21 -1.66
N ALA A 176 -13.42 19.60 -2.36
CA ALA A 176 -13.35 18.24 -2.86
C ALA A 176 -12.48 18.20 -4.12
N ILE A 177 -11.26 17.70 -4.00
CA ILE A 177 -10.26 17.77 -5.07
C ILE A 177 -9.17 16.71 -4.88
N GLU A 178 -8.43 16.45 -5.96
CA GLU A 178 -7.21 15.63 -5.95
C GLU A 178 -5.98 16.51 -6.14
N GLY A 179 -4.88 16.15 -5.46
CA GLY A 179 -3.61 16.86 -5.55
C GLY A 179 -2.46 16.11 -4.91
N VAL A 180 -1.31 16.77 -4.89
CA VAL A 180 -0.14 16.28 -4.17
C VAL A 180 -0.37 16.45 -2.68
N LEU A 181 -0.24 15.37 -1.92
CA LEU A 181 -0.38 15.41 -0.48
C LEU A 181 0.88 15.97 0.18
N CYS A 182 0.73 17.06 0.87
CA CYS A 182 1.76 17.66 1.71
C CYS A 182 1.23 17.83 3.14
N LEU A 183 2.13 18.09 4.08
CA LEU A 183 1.77 18.34 5.47
C LEU A 183 2.29 19.71 5.90
N ASP A 184 1.41 20.48 6.56
CA ASP A 184 1.78 21.74 7.18
C ASP A 184 2.28 21.55 8.60
N GLY A 185 3.22 22.40 9.02
CA GLY A 185 3.73 22.43 10.37
C GLY A 185 4.59 21.22 10.74
N SER A 186 4.47 20.81 11.98
CA SER A 186 5.25 19.72 12.55
C SER A 186 4.38 18.87 13.48
N TRP A 187 4.74 17.61 13.61
CA TRP A 187 4.11 16.65 14.53
C TRP A 187 5.20 15.92 15.32
N PRO A 188 4.89 15.32 16.49
CA PRO A 188 5.90 14.74 17.37
C PRO A 188 6.75 13.62 16.76
N GLY A 189 6.20 12.86 15.82
CA GLY A 189 6.88 11.73 15.15
C GLY A 189 7.67 12.10 13.90
N ARG A 190 7.70 13.39 13.51
CA ARG A 190 8.40 13.82 12.30
C ARG A 190 9.90 13.54 12.38
N ALA A 191 10.44 12.89 11.35
CA ALA A 191 11.88 12.75 11.19
C ALA A 191 12.56 14.12 11.15
N LEU A 192 13.69 14.24 11.82
CA LEU A 192 14.47 15.49 11.86
C LEU A 192 15.46 15.57 10.71
N THR A 193 15.99 14.42 10.28
CA THR A 193 16.97 14.31 9.22
C THR A 193 17.11 12.83 8.77
N ILE A 194 17.88 12.59 7.71
CA ILE A 194 18.41 11.27 7.36
C ILE A 194 19.80 11.15 7.97
N TRP A 195 20.11 10.01 8.60
CA TRP A 195 21.40 9.79 9.23
C TRP A 195 22.55 10.01 8.24
N ASN A 196 23.48 10.89 8.61
CA ASN A 196 24.63 11.34 7.83
C ASN A 196 24.30 11.98 6.47
N ASP A 197 23.03 12.33 6.20
CA ASP A 197 22.64 12.94 4.92
C ASP A 197 21.47 13.92 5.07
N ASP A 198 21.72 15.02 5.77
CA ASP A 198 20.74 16.10 5.91
C ASP A 198 20.38 16.75 4.57
N ALA A 199 21.34 16.82 3.65
CA ALA A 199 21.09 17.37 2.32
C ALA A 199 20.04 16.57 1.54
N LEU A 200 20.08 15.24 1.63
CA LEU A 200 19.06 14.38 1.05
C LEU A 200 17.70 14.59 1.68
N PHE A 201 17.63 14.70 3.03
CA PHE A 201 16.37 14.99 3.74
C PHE A 201 15.75 16.30 3.25
N GLN A 202 16.53 17.37 3.19
CA GLN A 202 16.08 18.67 2.72
C GLN A 202 15.58 18.61 1.27
N THR A 203 16.35 17.95 0.39
CA THR A 203 16.03 17.85 -1.04
C THR A 203 14.79 17.02 -1.29
N THR A 204 14.60 15.95 -0.54
CA THR A 204 13.49 15.01 -0.74
C THR A 204 12.17 15.54 -0.17
N TYR A 205 12.20 16.11 1.03
CA TYR A 205 10.96 16.38 1.79
C TYR A 205 10.61 17.86 1.93
N LEU A 206 11.57 18.78 1.86
CA LEU A 206 11.32 20.19 2.17
C LEU A 206 11.48 21.14 0.99
N ARG A 207 12.30 20.79 -0.01
CA ARG A 207 12.52 21.64 -1.20
C ARG A 207 11.48 21.50 -2.29
N PRO A 208 10.84 20.33 -2.52
CA PRO A 208 9.87 20.18 -3.60
C PRO A 208 8.71 21.19 -3.51
N TYR A 209 8.21 21.41 -2.28
CA TYR A 209 7.13 22.37 -2.01
C TYR A 209 7.54 23.24 -0.81
N PRO A 210 8.18 24.39 -1.05
CA PRO A 210 8.68 25.25 0.04
C PRO A 210 7.59 25.67 1.02
N GLY A 211 7.84 25.48 2.30
CA GLY A 211 6.86 25.75 3.38
C GLY A 211 6.06 24.54 3.82
N HIS A 212 6.07 23.45 3.06
CA HIS A 212 5.34 22.23 3.34
C HIS A 212 6.29 21.03 3.43
N TYR A 213 5.88 20.01 4.15
CA TYR A 213 6.54 18.70 4.10
C TYR A 213 5.93 17.90 2.95
N PHE A 214 6.72 17.58 1.94
CA PHE A 214 6.31 16.77 0.78
C PHE A 214 6.32 15.30 1.13
N THR A 215 5.16 14.63 0.99
CA THR A 215 5.03 13.22 1.31
C THR A 215 5.44 12.30 0.17
N GLY A 216 5.46 12.80 -1.07
CA GLY A 216 5.63 11.98 -2.26
C GLY A 216 4.39 11.16 -2.64
N ASP A 217 3.28 11.35 -1.93
CA ASP A 217 2.00 10.70 -2.21
C ASP A 217 1.01 11.70 -2.82
N GLY A 218 0.10 11.20 -3.66
CA GLY A 218 -1.09 11.89 -4.08
C GLY A 218 -2.27 11.50 -3.20
N ALA A 219 -3.23 12.41 -3.08
CA ALA A 219 -4.48 12.11 -2.38
C ALA A 219 -5.65 12.85 -3.00
N ARG A 220 -6.84 12.28 -2.87
CA ARG A 220 -8.12 12.89 -3.14
C ARG A 220 -8.83 13.18 -1.83
N ARG A 221 -9.41 14.36 -1.71
CA ARG A 221 -10.27 14.75 -0.59
C ARG A 221 -11.71 14.91 -1.10
N ASP A 222 -12.70 14.42 -0.36
CA ASP A 222 -14.11 14.62 -0.67
C ASP A 222 -14.71 15.84 0.05
N GLU A 223 -16.02 16.04 -0.12
CA GLU A 223 -16.79 17.14 0.44
C GLU A 223 -16.88 17.10 1.98
N ASP A 224 -16.76 15.91 2.57
CA ASP A 224 -16.75 15.72 4.03
C ASP A 224 -15.33 15.87 4.61
N GLY A 225 -14.33 16.14 3.77
CA GLY A 225 -12.93 16.26 4.17
C GLY A 225 -12.17 14.95 4.33
N TYR A 226 -12.72 13.83 3.87
CA TYR A 226 -12.10 12.52 3.92
C TYR A 226 -11.05 12.35 2.84
N TYR A 227 -9.95 11.67 3.16
CA TYR A 227 -8.81 11.45 2.27
C TYR A 227 -8.76 10.01 1.76
N TRP A 228 -8.56 9.87 0.45
CA TRP A 228 -8.13 8.65 -0.23
C TRP A 228 -6.75 8.86 -0.77
N ILE A 229 -5.83 7.96 -0.45
CA ILE A 229 -4.47 7.98 -0.98
C ILE A 229 -4.50 7.38 -2.38
N THR A 230 -4.07 8.16 -3.38
CA THR A 230 -4.12 7.75 -4.79
C THR A 230 -2.82 7.09 -5.27
N GLY A 231 -1.83 7.00 -4.38
CA GLY A 231 -0.54 6.36 -4.63
C GLY A 231 0.62 7.35 -4.63
N ARG A 232 1.78 6.88 -5.04
CA ARG A 232 3.00 7.71 -5.14
C ARG A 232 2.89 8.69 -6.30
N VAL A 233 3.32 9.93 -6.10
CA VAL A 233 3.36 10.96 -7.17
C VAL A 233 4.31 10.53 -8.29
N ASP A 234 5.40 9.87 -7.95
CA ASP A 234 6.38 9.32 -8.90
C ASP A 234 5.90 8.02 -9.60
N ASP A 235 4.84 7.39 -9.10
CA ASP A 235 4.16 6.25 -9.73
C ASP A 235 2.91 6.66 -10.54
N VAL A 236 2.56 7.95 -10.57
CA VAL A 236 1.55 8.49 -11.48
C VAL A 236 2.12 8.55 -12.89
N ILE A 237 1.42 7.95 -13.83
CA ILE A 237 1.82 7.87 -15.24
C ILE A 237 1.06 8.94 -16.03
N ASN A 238 1.78 9.82 -16.72
CA ASN A 238 1.18 10.88 -17.53
C ASN A 238 1.11 10.47 -18.99
N VAL A 239 -0.04 9.96 -19.42
CA VAL A 239 -0.27 9.52 -20.81
C VAL A 239 -1.11 10.56 -21.54
N SER A 240 -0.53 11.30 -22.47
CA SER A 240 -1.24 12.29 -23.29
C SER A 240 -2.06 13.30 -22.45
N GLY A 241 -1.53 13.70 -21.29
CA GLY A 241 -2.18 14.65 -20.37
C GLY A 241 -3.13 14.00 -19.36
N HIS A 242 -3.38 12.70 -19.45
CA HIS A 242 -4.13 11.94 -18.42
C HIS A 242 -3.18 11.47 -17.33
N ARG A 243 -3.50 11.80 -16.08
CA ARG A 243 -2.78 11.31 -14.90
C ARG A 243 -3.43 10.01 -14.45
N ILE A 244 -2.71 8.92 -14.51
CA ILE A 244 -3.19 7.57 -14.21
C ILE A 244 -2.35 7.01 -13.07
N GLY A 245 -2.97 6.66 -11.95
CA GLY A 245 -2.31 5.95 -10.87
C GLY A 245 -1.93 4.54 -11.31
N SER A 246 -0.70 4.09 -11.01
CA SER A 246 -0.33 2.68 -11.27
C SER A 246 -1.29 1.71 -10.59
N ALA A 247 -1.79 2.08 -9.41
CA ALA A 247 -2.76 1.29 -8.65
C ALA A 247 -4.10 1.09 -9.41
N GLU A 248 -4.58 2.08 -10.18
CA GLU A 248 -5.82 1.93 -10.98
C GLU A 248 -5.68 0.86 -12.06
N ILE A 249 -4.49 0.78 -12.68
CA ILE A 249 -4.17 -0.23 -13.68
C ILE A 249 -4.07 -1.61 -13.03
N GLU A 250 -3.37 -1.68 -11.91
CA GLU A 250 -3.17 -2.92 -11.14
C GLU A 250 -4.50 -3.46 -10.59
N ASP A 251 -5.39 -2.59 -10.12
CA ASP A 251 -6.75 -2.96 -9.69
C ASP A 251 -7.63 -3.45 -10.85
N ALA A 252 -7.44 -2.91 -12.06
CA ALA A 252 -8.12 -3.42 -13.23
C ALA A 252 -7.67 -4.85 -13.56
N LEU A 253 -6.37 -5.11 -13.43
CA LEU A 253 -5.78 -6.43 -13.67
C LEU A 253 -6.08 -7.43 -12.56
N ALA A 254 -6.21 -6.98 -11.32
CA ALA A 254 -6.57 -7.85 -10.19
C ALA A 254 -7.96 -8.49 -10.34
N ALA A 255 -8.87 -7.83 -11.06
CA ALA A 255 -10.19 -8.37 -11.40
C ALA A 255 -10.15 -9.46 -12.49
N GLU A 256 -9.03 -9.59 -13.23
CA GLU A 256 -8.86 -10.59 -14.27
C GLU A 256 -8.35 -11.92 -13.68
N HIS A 257 -9.16 -12.96 -13.74
CA HIS A 257 -8.86 -14.26 -13.10
C HIS A 257 -7.56 -14.92 -13.59
N ALA A 258 -7.16 -14.65 -14.84
CA ALA A 258 -5.93 -15.19 -15.41
C ALA A 258 -4.65 -14.57 -14.83
N ILE A 259 -4.76 -13.38 -14.19
CA ILE A 259 -3.63 -12.63 -13.63
C ILE A 259 -3.60 -12.79 -12.12
N VAL A 260 -2.47 -13.20 -11.60
CA VAL A 260 -2.24 -13.42 -10.16
C VAL A 260 -1.82 -12.12 -9.49
N GLU A 261 -0.90 -11.41 -10.12
CA GLU A 261 -0.33 -10.17 -9.62
C GLU A 261 0.16 -9.32 -10.79
N SER A 262 0.20 -8.02 -10.61
CA SER A 262 0.71 -7.12 -11.64
C SER A 262 1.38 -5.89 -11.02
N ALA A 263 2.24 -5.26 -11.82
CA ALA A 263 2.80 -3.95 -11.54
C ALA A 263 2.80 -3.10 -12.81
N ALA A 264 2.30 -1.87 -12.71
CA ALA A 264 2.30 -0.91 -13.79
C ALA A 264 3.36 0.18 -13.56
N ILE A 265 4.06 0.55 -14.61
CA ILE A 265 5.07 1.62 -14.58
C ILE A 265 4.94 2.53 -15.80
N GLY A 266 5.32 3.79 -15.63
CA GLY A 266 5.51 4.73 -16.72
C GLY A 266 6.93 4.73 -17.23
N ILE A 267 7.09 4.74 -18.56
CA ILE A 267 8.38 4.94 -19.23
C ILE A 267 8.28 6.16 -20.15
N PRO A 268 9.39 6.86 -20.49
CA PRO A 268 9.37 7.94 -21.46
C PRO A 268 8.80 7.48 -22.82
N HIS A 269 7.94 8.31 -23.43
CA HIS A 269 7.36 8.06 -24.74
C HIS A 269 7.27 9.35 -25.56
N ASP A 270 7.82 9.35 -26.77
CA ASP A 270 8.01 10.55 -27.60
C ASP A 270 6.73 11.34 -27.91
N LEU A 271 5.61 10.64 -28.09
CA LEU A 271 4.34 11.27 -28.47
C LEU A 271 3.39 11.48 -27.29
N LYS A 272 3.45 10.61 -26.27
CA LYS A 272 2.47 10.60 -25.18
C LYS A 272 3.01 11.23 -23.89
N GLY A 273 4.28 11.63 -23.87
CA GLY A 273 5.02 11.98 -22.67
C GLY A 273 5.47 10.74 -21.90
N GLN A 274 4.53 9.89 -21.49
CA GLN A 274 4.84 8.57 -20.95
C GLN A 274 3.98 7.50 -21.63
N GLY A 275 4.53 6.29 -21.75
CA GLY A 275 3.85 5.05 -22.10
C GLY A 275 3.75 4.14 -20.90
N ILE A 276 2.75 3.28 -20.88
CA ILE A 276 2.53 2.32 -19.78
C ILE A 276 3.17 0.99 -20.14
N ILE A 277 3.96 0.46 -19.22
CA ILE A 277 4.41 -0.94 -19.23
C ILE A 277 3.77 -1.68 -18.07
N VAL A 278 3.31 -2.87 -18.33
CA VAL A 278 2.75 -3.77 -17.33
C VAL A 278 3.63 -5.02 -17.22
N TYR A 279 3.97 -5.38 -16.00
CA TYR A 279 4.49 -6.69 -15.65
C TYR A 279 3.36 -7.48 -14.99
N ALA A 280 3.05 -8.66 -15.52
CA ALA A 280 1.95 -9.50 -15.02
C ALA A 280 2.42 -10.91 -14.71
N VAL A 281 2.11 -11.39 -13.52
CA VAL A 281 2.27 -12.79 -13.13
C VAL A 281 0.98 -13.51 -13.46
N ALA A 282 1.03 -14.48 -14.34
CA ALA A 282 -0.15 -15.21 -14.77
C ALA A 282 -0.34 -16.51 -13.98
N ARG A 283 -1.60 -16.93 -13.82
CA ARG A 283 -1.93 -18.23 -13.21
C ARG A 283 -1.46 -19.39 -14.08
N ASP A 284 -1.63 -19.27 -15.39
CA ASP A 284 -1.09 -20.18 -16.40
C ASP A 284 -0.30 -19.36 -17.43
N PRO A 285 1.04 -19.31 -17.31
CA PRO A 285 1.87 -18.53 -18.23
C PRO A 285 1.80 -19.00 -19.70
N SER A 286 1.30 -20.20 -19.95
CA SER A 286 1.14 -20.76 -21.32
C SER A 286 -0.13 -20.31 -22.03
N HIS A 287 -1.03 -19.61 -21.33
CA HIS A 287 -2.29 -19.13 -21.92
C HIS A 287 -2.03 -18.10 -23.03
N PRO A 288 -2.50 -18.35 -24.27
CA PRO A 288 -2.08 -17.58 -25.45
C PRO A 288 -2.60 -16.13 -25.50
N GLU A 289 -3.60 -15.79 -24.71
CA GLU A 289 -4.31 -14.51 -24.79
C GLU A 289 -4.05 -13.58 -23.59
N LEU A 290 -3.05 -13.86 -22.75
CA LEU A 290 -2.80 -13.08 -21.50
C LEU A 290 -2.65 -11.58 -21.73
N GLU A 291 -1.87 -11.21 -22.75
CA GLU A 291 -1.65 -9.79 -23.09
C GLU A 291 -2.98 -9.14 -23.51
N MET A 292 -3.79 -9.82 -24.30
CA MET A 292 -5.09 -9.32 -24.74
C MET A 292 -6.10 -9.21 -23.59
N LEU A 293 -6.12 -10.17 -22.67
CA LEU A 293 -6.95 -10.12 -21.46
C LEU A 293 -6.57 -8.95 -20.59
N ALA A 294 -5.27 -8.72 -20.37
CA ALA A 294 -4.78 -7.57 -19.62
C ALA A 294 -5.21 -6.24 -20.26
N VAL A 295 -5.01 -6.09 -21.58
CA VAL A 295 -5.42 -4.87 -22.30
C VAL A 295 -6.94 -4.65 -22.22
N ARG A 296 -7.74 -5.70 -22.32
CA ARG A 296 -9.21 -5.59 -22.18
C ARG A 296 -9.62 -5.15 -20.77
N ALA A 297 -9.05 -5.75 -19.74
CA ALA A 297 -9.34 -5.40 -18.35
C ALA A 297 -9.04 -3.92 -18.07
N ILE A 298 -7.85 -3.46 -18.47
CA ILE A 298 -7.43 -2.06 -18.34
C ILE A 298 -8.36 -1.13 -19.12
N THR A 299 -8.64 -1.46 -20.38
CA THR A 299 -9.48 -0.61 -21.24
C THR A 299 -10.91 -0.48 -20.71
N ALA A 300 -11.47 -1.56 -20.15
CA ALA A 300 -12.82 -1.58 -19.62
C ALA A 300 -12.97 -0.77 -18.33
N LYS A 301 -11.97 -0.81 -17.44
CA LYS A 301 -12.04 -0.19 -16.10
C LYS A 301 -11.44 1.21 -16.06
N VAL A 302 -10.32 1.42 -16.72
CA VAL A 302 -9.59 2.70 -16.69
C VAL A 302 -9.89 3.53 -17.94
N GLY A 303 -9.82 2.93 -19.13
CA GLY A 303 -10.12 3.62 -20.37
C GLY A 303 -9.08 3.36 -21.47
N ARG A 304 -9.43 3.78 -22.71
CA ARG A 304 -8.57 3.55 -23.88
C ARG A 304 -7.23 4.29 -23.84
N TYR A 305 -7.15 5.39 -23.08
CA TYR A 305 -5.90 6.15 -22.92
C TYR A 305 -4.88 5.42 -22.04
N ALA A 306 -5.31 4.42 -21.27
CA ALA A 306 -4.48 3.62 -20.39
C ALA A 306 -3.99 2.31 -21.04
N VAL A 307 -4.17 2.12 -22.34
CA VAL A 307 -3.68 0.94 -23.05
C VAL A 307 -2.15 0.86 -22.94
N PRO A 308 -1.60 -0.24 -22.38
CA PRO A 308 -0.16 -0.38 -22.24
C PRO A 308 0.56 -0.53 -23.58
N GLU A 309 1.76 0.00 -23.67
CA GLU A 309 2.67 -0.21 -24.81
C GLU A 309 3.10 -1.68 -24.89
N LYS A 310 3.28 -2.29 -23.72
CA LYS A 310 3.66 -3.69 -23.60
C LYS A 310 3.17 -4.30 -22.29
N VAL A 311 2.77 -5.57 -22.34
CA VAL A 311 2.53 -6.42 -21.17
C VAL A 311 3.58 -7.53 -21.18
N TYR A 312 4.43 -7.56 -20.16
CA TYR A 312 5.39 -8.64 -19.95
C TYR A 312 4.81 -9.67 -19.01
N ILE A 313 4.70 -10.92 -19.46
CA ILE A 313 4.35 -12.04 -18.59
C ILE A 313 5.61 -12.54 -17.92
N VAL A 314 5.64 -12.46 -16.59
CA VAL A 314 6.81 -12.74 -15.77
C VAL A 314 6.50 -13.81 -14.72
N PRO A 315 7.49 -14.58 -14.25
CA PRO A 315 7.26 -15.61 -13.24
C PRO A 315 6.98 -15.01 -11.86
N ASP A 316 7.58 -13.87 -11.52
CA ASP A 316 7.35 -13.11 -10.30
C ASP A 316 7.74 -11.64 -10.50
N LEU A 317 7.41 -10.78 -9.54
CA LEU A 317 7.80 -9.37 -9.51
C LEU A 317 8.97 -9.15 -8.54
N PRO A 318 9.86 -8.15 -8.79
CA PRO A 318 10.92 -7.81 -7.85
C PRO A 318 10.33 -7.14 -6.61
N LYS A 319 10.34 -7.86 -5.50
CA LYS A 319 9.75 -7.45 -4.23
C LYS A 319 10.79 -7.29 -3.15
N THR A 320 10.55 -6.36 -2.26
CA THR A 320 11.25 -6.34 -0.97
C THR A 320 10.83 -7.55 -0.13
N ARG A 321 11.59 -7.86 0.93
CA ARG A 321 11.24 -8.95 1.88
C ARG A 321 9.88 -8.74 2.54
N SER A 322 9.37 -7.51 2.59
CA SER A 322 8.01 -7.19 3.06
C SER A 322 6.90 -7.38 2.01
N GLY A 323 7.25 -7.83 0.79
CA GLY A 323 6.30 -8.07 -0.30
C GLY A 323 5.97 -6.84 -1.15
N LYS A 324 6.61 -5.69 -0.91
CA LYS A 324 6.37 -4.46 -1.69
C LYS A 324 7.13 -4.51 -3.03
N ASN A 325 6.41 -4.25 -4.13
CA ASN A 325 6.97 -4.18 -5.48
C ASN A 325 7.98 -3.04 -5.63
N VAL A 326 9.15 -3.31 -6.23
CA VAL A 326 10.21 -2.33 -6.46
C VAL A 326 10.08 -1.75 -7.87
N ARG A 327 9.08 -0.85 -8.08
CA ARG A 327 8.75 -0.26 -9.40
C ARG A 327 9.92 0.47 -10.03
N ARG A 328 10.75 1.15 -9.23
CA ARG A 328 11.97 1.82 -9.74
C ARG A 328 12.88 0.87 -10.51
N LEU A 329 13.03 -0.36 -10.04
CA LEU A 329 13.86 -1.38 -10.68
C LEU A 329 13.23 -1.83 -12.01
N MET A 330 11.93 -2.12 -12.00
CA MET A 330 11.18 -2.50 -13.21
C MET A 330 11.22 -1.41 -14.27
N ARG A 331 11.14 -0.12 -13.87
CA ARG A 331 11.23 1.02 -14.79
C ARG A 331 12.61 1.09 -15.45
N LYS A 332 13.68 0.93 -14.68
CA LYS A 332 15.06 0.91 -15.23
C LYS A 332 15.23 -0.21 -16.26
N ILE A 333 14.79 -1.42 -15.93
CA ILE A 333 14.85 -2.58 -16.83
C ILE A 333 14.05 -2.31 -18.11
N ALA A 334 12.82 -1.78 -17.99
CA ALA A 334 11.99 -1.45 -19.15
C ALA A 334 12.59 -0.37 -20.04
N CYS A 335 13.39 0.55 -19.47
CA CYS A 335 14.14 1.56 -20.22
C CYS A 335 15.47 1.02 -20.80
N GLY A 336 15.79 -0.25 -20.63
CA GLY A 336 17.02 -0.87 -21.12
C GLY A 336 18.24 -0.63 -20.23
N GLU A 337 18.05 -0.08 -19.03
CA GLU A 337 19.13 0.12 -18.06
C GLU A 337 19.38 -1.20 -17.31
N THR A 338 20.53 -1.84 -17.59
CA THR A 338 20.92 -3.09 -16.91
C THR A 338 22.02 -2.90 -15.89
N ASP A 339 22.73 -1.76 -15.97
CA ASP A 339 23.75 -1.36 -15.02
C ASP A 339 23.22 -0.35 -14.00
N GLY A 340 23.82 -0.31 -12.81
CA GLY A 340 23.45 0.68 -11.79
C GLY A 340 22.04 0.49 -11.22
N LEU A 341 21.56 -0.74 -11.15
CA LEU A 341 20.22 -1.07 -10.64
C LEU A 341 20.07 -0.80 -9.14
N GLY A 342 21.20 -0.54 -8.46
CA GLY A 342 21.24 -0.24 -7.02
C GLY A 342 21.48 -1.47 -6.17
N ASP A 343 21.23 -1.34 -4.86
CA ASP A 343 21.39 -2.46 -3.91
C ASP A 343 20.22 -3.45 -4.05
N LEU A 344 20.54 -4.66 -4.49
CA LEU A 344 19.59 -5.76 -4.68
C LEU A 344 19.46 -6.65 -3.43
N SER A 345 20.29 -6.44 -2.40
CA SER A 345 20.28 -7.27 -1.18
C SER A 345 18.99 -7.17 -0.36
N THR A 346 18.22 -6.10 -0.61
CA THR A 346 16.91 -5.85 0.03
C THR A 346 15.76 -6.61 -0.61
N LEU A 347 15.99 -7.22 -1.78
CA LEU A 347 14.99 -8.04 -2.46
C LEU A 347 14.79 -9.38 -1.76
N ALA A 348 13.55 -9.87 -1.80
CA ALA A 348 13.22 -11.22 -1.34
C ALA A 348 13.90 -12.28 -2.21
N ASP A 349 13.89 -12.05 -3.52
CA ASP A 349 14.58 -12.86 -4.53
C ASP A 349 15.37 -11.94 -5.49
N PRO A 350 16.68 -11.80 -5.32
CA PRO A 350 17.51 -11.01 -6.23
C PRO A 350 17.64 -11.61 -7.65
N GLU A 351 17.46 -12.93 -7.81
CA GLU A 351 17.64 -13.62 -9.11
C GLU A 351 16.52 -13.26 -10.10
N ILE A 352 15.38 -12.79 -9.60
CA ILE A 352 14.28 -12.33 -10.45
C ILE A 352 14.70 -11.20 -11.39
N VAL A 353 15.68 -10.38 -11.01
CA VAL A 353 16.18 -9.26 -11.80
C VAL A 353 16.74 -9.72 -13.13
N ASP A 354 17.59 -10.75 -13.12
CA ASP A 354 18.17 -11.32 -14.33
C ASP A 354 17.12 -11.97 -15.24
N VAL A 355 16.06 -12.53 -14.64
CA VAL A 355 14.92 -13.09 -15.38
C VAL A 355 14.17 -11.98 -16.09
N LEU A 356 13.86 -10.88 -15.39
CA LEU A 356 13.17 -9.73 -15.97
C LEU A 356 13.97 -9.08 -17.10
N ILE A 357 15.27 -8.90 -16.93
CA ILE A 357 16.16 -8.36 -17.98
C ILE A 357 16.04 -9.23 -19.24
N ARG A 358 16.15 -10.54 -19.12
CA ARG A 358 16.03 -11.46 -20.26
C ARG A 358 14.66 -11.37 -20.95
N ILE A 359 13.57 -11.27 -20.19
CA ILE A 359 12.21 -11.17 -20.76
C ILE A 359 12.00 -9.84 -21.47
N VAL A 360 12.55 -8.75 -20.95
CA VAL A 360 12.37 -7.41 -21.53
C VAL A 360 13.24 -7.22 -22.78
N GLN A 361 14.41 -7.83 -22.82
CA GLN A 361 15.33 -7.74 -23.95
C GLN A 361 15.00 -8.70 -25.10
N GLY A 362 14.09 -9.69 -24.91
CA GLY A 362 13.65 -10.65 -25.90
C GLY A 362 14.55 -11.84 -26.00
#